data_80bbc99df4d20933d00298d1d268ed3b
#
_entry.id   80bbc99df4d20933d00298d1d268ed3b
#
_cell.length_a   1.000
_cell.length_b   1.000
_cell.length_c   1.000
_cell.angle_alpha   90.00
_cell.angle_beta   90.00
_cell.angle_gamma   90.00
#
_symmetry.space_group_name_H-M   'P 1'
#
loop_
_entity.id
_entity.type
_entity.pdbx_description
1 polymer ?
#
loop_
_entity_poly.entity_id
_entity_poly.type
_entity_poly.pdbx_seq_one_letter_code
_entity_poly.pdbx_strand_id
1 'polypeptide(L)'
;MCTVLGVARSTYYKSFDKTKSARELENEELKSAIKRIYKENKGIYGAPRIHHILAIEGFNVSLKRVQRRMTELGLCAITVKKYKPHSSKKVAEGLENVLKRDFTATSINENWVVDITYMKLCKEFNIIQSFSKKGCPYDNACIESFHSSIKKEEIYRNTYRTFEEANMAVFKYIEGWYNRKRLHSSINYMTPDQCELLARSAA
;
A
#
# COMPACT_ATOMS: atom_id res chain seq x y z
N MET A 1 33.77 -27.34 -37.27
CA MET A 1 33.26 -27.33 -35.88
C MET A 1 31.73 -27.05 -35.83
N CYS A 2 31.19 -25.96 -36.36
CA CYS A 2 29.75 -25.67 -36.34
C CYS A 2 28.88 -26.75 -36.98
N THR A 3 29.33 -27.32 -38.14
CA THR A 3 28.64 -28.38 -38.85
C THR A 3 28.59 -29.69 -38.04
N VAL A 4 29.66 -30.01 -37.31
CA VAL A 4 29.76 -31.20 -36.47
C VAL A 4 28.88 -31.12 -35.25
N LEU A 5 28.70 -29.88 -34.69
CA LEU A 5 27.88 -29.60 -33.52
C LEU A 5 26.42 -29.28 -33.84
N GLY A 6 26.04 -29.27 -35.13
CA GLY A 6 24.68 -28.93 -35.58
C GLY A 6 24.26 -27.49 -35.27
N VAL A 7 25.23 -26.59 -35.05
CA VAL A 7 24.97 -25.19 -34.67
C VAL A 7 25.17 -24.29 -35.87
N ALA A 8 24.23 -23.40 -36.14
CA ALA A 8 24.38 -22.41 -37.22
C ALA A 8 25.56 -21.49 -36.94
N ARG A 9 26.37 -21.18 -37.98
CA ARG A 9 27.52 -20.27 -37.86
C ARG A 9 27.15 -18.91 -37.25
N SER A 10 25.99 -18.37 -37.62
CA SER A 10 25.48 -17.10 -37.09
C SER A 10 25.26 -17.16 -35.56
N THR A 11 24.75 -18.27 -35.03
CA THR A 11 24.55 -18.48 -33.60
C THR A 11 25.90 -18.56 -32.86
N TYR A 12 26.88 -19.25 -33.47
CA TYR A 12 28.22 -19.34 -32.93
C TYR A 12 28.89 -17.95 -32.83
N TYR A 13 28.89 -17.15 -33.92
CA TYR A 13 29.49 -15.82 -33.85
C TYR A 13 28.73 -14.86 -32.97
N LYS A 14 27.38 -14.92 -32.91
CA LYS A 14 26.58 -14.14 -31.97
C LYS A 14 26.89 -14.43 -30.51
N SER A 15 27.37 -15.64 -30.16
CA SER A 15 27.76 -15.96 -28.80
C SER A 15 29.00 -15.19 -28.31
N PHE A 16 29.84 -14.69 -29.23
CA PHE A 16 30.99 -13.83 -28.93
C PHE A 16 30.63 -12.33 -28.92
N ASP A 17 29.50 -11.99 -29.50
CA ASP A 17 29.02 -10.61 -29.51
C ASP A 17 28.39 -10.30 -28.14
N LYS A 18 29.12 -9.52 -27.31
CA LYS A 18 28.70 -9.11 -25.98
C LYS A 18 27.83 -7.84 -25.99
N THR A 19 27.45 -7.35 -27.16
CA THR A 19 26.55 -6.19 -27.25
C THR A 19 25.18 -6.57 -26.71
N LYS A 20 24.72 -5.80 -25.73
CA LYS A 20 23.39 -6.02 -25.16
C LYS A 20 22.32 -5.71 -26.19
N SER A 21 21.33 -6.56 -26.29
CA SER A 21 20.15 -6.29 -27.12
C SER A 21 19.38 -5.09 -26.59
N ALA A 22 18.64 -4.40 -27.47
CA ALA A 22 17.77 -3.29 -27.08
C ALA A 22 16.82 -3.67 -25.91
N ARG A 23 16.33 -4.92 -25.94
CA ARG A 23 15.47 -5.45 -24.88
C ARG A 23 16.20 -5.66 -23.54
N GLU A 24 17.46 -5.99 -23.58
CA GLU A 24 18.29 -6.11 -22.37
C GLU A 24 18.58 -4.75 -21.77
N LEU A 25 18.90 -3.75 -22.58
CA LEU A 25 19.08 -2.37 -22.14
C LEU A 25 17.80 -1.83 -21.48
N GLU A 26 16.66 -1.99 -22.15
CA GLU A 26 15.34 -1.60 -21.59
C GLU A 26 15.03 -2.33 -20.27
N ASN A 27 15.40 -3.62 -20.17
CA ASN A 27 15.20 -4.36 -18.92
C ASN A 27 16.13 -3.89 -17.79
N GLU A 28 17.34 -3.46 -18.09
CA GLU A 28 18.26 -2.88 -17.10
C GLU A 28 17.78 -1.53 -16.61
N GLU A 29 17.30 -0.68 -17.51
CA GLU A 29 16.68 0.59 -17.15
C GLU A 29 15.45 0.37 -16.26
N LEU A 30 14.56 -0.54 -16.65
CA LEU A 30 13.40 -0.92 -15.86
C LEU A 30 13.80 -1.47 -14.48
N LYS A 31 14.81 -2.32 -14.38
CA LYS A 31 15.31 -2.84 -13.10
C LYS A 31 15.87 -1.72 -12.20
N SER A 32 16.54 -0.76 -12.79
CA SER A 32 17.09 0.40 -12.08
C SER A 32 15.96 1.29 -11.52
N ALA A 33 14.94 1.57 -12.33
CA ALA A 33 13.76 2.32 -11.92
C ALA A 33 12.99 1.58 -10.78
N ILE A 34 12.77 0.26 -10.93
CA ILE A 34 12.12 -0.55 -9.89
C ILE A 34 12.90 -0.48 -8.57
N LYS A 35 14.23 -0.63 -8.60
CA LYS A 35 15.08 -0.54 -7.38
C LYS A 35 14.97 0.82 -6.72
N ARG A 36 15.01 1.91 -7.51
CA ARG A 36 14.89 3.28 -7.03
C ARG A 36 13.54 3.47 -6.32
N ILE A 37 12.44 3.18 -7.01
CA ILE A 37 11.07 3.33 -6.47
C ILE A 37 10.90 2.49 -5.20
N TYR A 38 11.38 1.24 -5.20
CA TYR A 38 11.31 0.36 -4.03
C TYR A 38 12.06 0.93 -2.83
N LYS A 39 13.27 1.47 -3.04
CA LYS A 39 14.11 2.08 -1.99
C LYS A 39 13.49 3.37 -1.44
N GLU A 40 13.04 4.26 -2.31
CA GLU A 40 12.37 5.52 -1.95
C GLU A 40 11.13 5.28 -1.09
N ASN A 41 10.41 4.20 -1.37
CA ASN A 41 9.22 3.80 -0.63
C ASN A 41 9.51 2.77 0.49
N LYS A 42 10.75 2.76 1.01
CA LYS A 42 11.18 1.98 2.21
C LYS A 42 10.87 0.47 2.12
N GLY A 43 10.75 -0.09 0.92
CA GLY A 43 10.42 -1.50 0.70
C GLY A 43 8.95 -1.87 0.95
N ILE A 44 8.07 -0.89 1.13
CA ILE A 44 6.65 -1.11 1.45
C ILE A 44 5.85 -1.50 0.21
N TYR A 45 6.24 -1.01 -0.97
CA TYR A 45 5.46 -1.18 -2.20
C TYR A 45 5.71 -2.53 -2.88
N GLY A 46 4.60 -3.21 -3.19
CA GLY A 46 4.60 -4.37 -4.07
C GLY A 46 4.41 -3.98 -5.53
N ALA A 47 4.45 -4.98 -6.41
CA ALA A 47 4.39 -4.79 -7.86
C ALA A 47 3.22 -3.90 -8.36
N PRO A 48 1.99 -3.96 -7.82
CA PRO A 48 0.91 -3.09 -8.30
C PRO A 48 1.18 -1.59 -8.11
N ARG A 49 1.71 -1.19 -6.94
CA ARG A 49 2.04 0.21 -6.67
C ARG A 49 3.25 0.68 -7.46
N ILE A 50 4.29 -0.17 -7.56
CA ILE A 50 5.48 0.11 -8.38
C ILE A 50 5.09 0.26 -9.86
N HIS A 51 4.24 -0.62 -10.37
CA HIS A 51 3.73 -0.54 -11.74
C HIS A 51 2.98 0.77 -11.98
N HIS A 52 2.15 1.22 -11.03
CA HIS A 52 1.44 2.48 -11.15
C HIS A 52 2.38 3.68 -11.23
N ILE A 53 3.43 3.72 -10.38
CA ILE A 53 4.44 4.79 -10.44
C ILE A 53 5.21 4.75 -11.77
N LEU A 54 5.65 3.57 -12.22
CA LEU A 54 6.32 3.41 -13.51
C LEU A 54 5.47 3.92 -14.67
N ALA A 55 4.15 3.67 -14.64
CA ALA A 55 3.24 4.18 -15.67
C ALA A 55 3.17 5.72 -15.65
N ILE A 56 3.17 6.36 -14.50
CA ILE A 56 3.24 7.83 -14.35
C ILE A 56 4.58 8.36 -14.89
N GLU A 57 5.68 7.64 -14.66
CA GLU A 57 7.02 7.99 -15.17
C GLU A 57 7.19 7.69 -16.68
N GLY A 58 6.15 7.20 -17.37
CA GLY A 58 6.15 6.96 -18.80
C GLY A 58 6.60 5.56 -19.24
N PHE A 59 6.85 4.64 -18.31
CA PHE A 59 7.18 3.25 -18.67
C PHE A 59 5.94 2.48 -19.13
N ASN A 60 5.91 2.08 -20.40
CA ASN A 60 4.85 1.22 -20.93
C ASN A 60 5.18 -0.26 -20.71
N VAL A 61 4.90 -0.75 -19.52
CA VAL A 61 5.21 -2.13 -19.12
C VAL A 61 4.01 -2.80 -18.47
N SER A 62 3.86 -4.11 -18.64
CA SER A 62 2.78 -4.86 -17.99
C SER A 62 3.13 -5.16 -16.51
N LEU A 63 2.09 -5.25 -15.65
CA LEU A 63 2.24 -5.65 -14.27
C LEU A 63 3.03 -6.97 -14.12
N LYS A 64 2.77 -7.94 -15.00
CA LYS A 64 3.46 -9.24 -15.00
C LYS A 64 4.97 -9.12 -15.28
N ARG A 65 5.37 -8.15 -16.12
CA ARG A 65 6.80 -7.86 -16.39
C ARG A 65 7.45 -7.24 -15.15
N VAL A 66 6.78 -6.32 -14.45
CA VAL A 66 7.25 -5.73 -13.20
C VAL A 66 7.41 -6.81 -12.11
N GLN A 67 6.43 -7.69 -11.95
CA GLN A 67 6.51 -8.80 -10.99
C GLN A 67 7.74 -9.69 -11.23
N ARG A 68 7.98 -10.09 -12.48
CA ARG A 68 9.16 -10.90 -12.83
C ARG A 68 10.47 -10.19 -12.51
N ARG A 69 10.58 -8.89 -12.84
CA ARG A 69 11.80 -8.11 -12.54
C ARG A 69 12.02 -7.95 -11.05
N MET A 70 10.95 -7.73 -10.26
CA MET A 70 11.05 -7.70 -8.80
C MET A 70 11.54 -9.03 -8.22
N THR A 71 11.00 -10.16 -8.71
CA THR A 71 11.45 -11.51 -8.29
C THR A 71 12.92 -11.74 -8.63
N GLU A 72 13.36 -11.39 -9.83
CA GLU A 72 14.77 -11.49 -10.23
C GLU A 72 15.72 -10.63 -9.36
N LEU A 73 15.22 -9.51 -8.86
CA LEU A 73 15.96 -8.61 -7.98
C LEU A 73 15.87 -9.02 -6.49
N GLY A 74 15.12 -10.08 -6.16
CA GLY A 74 14.85 -10.48 -4.78
C GLY A 74 14.03 -9.47 -3.97
N LEU A 75 13.27 -8.60 -4.65
CA LEU A 75 12.48 -7.56 -4.01
C LEU A 75 11.08 -8.05 -3.68
N CYS A 76 10.73 -8.01 -2.40
CA CYS A 76 9.41 -8.36 -1.88
C CYS A 76 8.84 -7.20 -1.08
N ALA A 77 7.54 -6.92 -1.26
CA ALA A 77 6.84 -6.00 -0.37
C ALA A 77 6.77 -6.57 1.05
N ILE A 78 6.63 -5.68 2.03
CA ILE A 78 6.37 -6.09 3.41
C ILE A 78 5.01 -6.79 3.45
N THR A 79 5.05 -8.11 3.46
CA THR A 79 3.85 -8.93 3.59
C THR A 79 3.64 -9.31 5.05
N VAL A 80 2.42 -9.18 5.51
CA VAL A 80 2.04 -9.61 6.85
C VAL A 80 1.04 -10.74 6.75
N LYS A 81 1.17 -11.71 7.66
CA LYS A 81 0.19 -12.81 7.79
C LYS A 81 -1.22 -12.24 7.88
N LYS A 82 -2.14 -12.76 7.05
CA LYS A 82 -3.54 -12.40 7.11
C LYS A 82 -4.08 -12.70 8.51
N TYR A 83 -4.67 -11.70 9.15
CA TYR A 83 -5.43 -11.90 10.38
C TYR A 83 -6.63 -12.80 10.07
N LYS A 84 -6.81 -13.86 10.84
CA LYS A 84 -8.02 -14.69 10.80
C LYS A 84 -8.89 -14.27 11.98
N PRO A 85 -10.02 -13.60 11.76
CA PRO A 85 -10.90 -13.20 12.86
C PRO A 85 -11.50 -14.44 13.53
N HIS A 86 -11.48 -14.45 14.86
CA HIS A 86 -12.24 -15.41 15.64
C HIS A 86 -13.69 -14.96 15.74
N SER A 87 -14.63 -15.80 15.33
CA SER A 87 -16.05 -15.53 15.48
C SER A 87 -16.45 -15.62 16.98
N SER A 88 -16.91 -14.54 17.58
CA SER A 88 -17.52 -14.56 18.92
C SER A 88 -19.04 -14.51 18.81
N LYS A 89 -19.71 -15.41 19.53
CA LYS A 89 -21.18 -15.64 19.41
C LYS A 89 -22.09 -14.72 20.23
N LYS A 90 -21.57 -13.70 20.94
CA LYS A 90 -22.44 -12.82 21.76
C LYS A 90 -22.47 -11.38 21.24
N VAL A 91 -23.65 -10.91 20.93
CA VAL A 91 -23.93 -9.52 20.51
C VAL A 91 -24.21 -8.70 21.75
N ALA A 92 -23.65 -7.49 21.84
CA ALA A 92 -24.06 -6.53 22.85
C ALA A 92 -25.39 -5.90 22.43
N GLU A 93 -26.41 -5.98 23.26
CA GLU A 93 -27.71 -5.36 23.02
C GLU A 93 -27.60 -3.83 23.11
N GLY A 94 -28.28 -3.13 22.19
CA GLY A 94 -28.44 -1.67 22.25
C GLY A 94 -27.46 -0.81 21.46
N LEU A 95 -26.54 -1.42 20.67
CA LEU A 95 -25.61 -0.68 19.81
C LEU A 95 -25.89 -1.00 18.34
N GLU A 96 -26.35 -0.01 17.57
CA GLU A 96 -26.63 -0.20 16.14
C GLU A 96 -25.39 0.10 15.28
N ASN A 97 -25.20 -0.73 14.25
CA ASN A 97 -24.25 -0.46 13.18
C ASN A 97 -24.92 0.40 12.10
N VAL A 98 -24.81 1.73 12.24
CA VAL A 98 -25.44 2.69 11.35
C VAL A 98 -24.86 2.63 9.93
N LEU A 99 -23.54 2.48 9.83
CA LEU A 99 -22.83 2.45 8.53
C LEU A 99 -23.10 1.18 7.73
N LYS A 100 -23.48 0.05 8.38
CA LYS A 100 -23.77 -1.24 7.72
C LYS A 100 -22.72 -1.65 6.67
N ARG A 101 -21.45 -1.27 6.88
CA ARG A 101 -20.29 -1.45 5.97
C ARG A 101 -20.32 -0.59 4.71
N ASP A 102 -21.19 0.38 4.63
CA ASP A 102 -21.15 1.39 3.60
C ASP A 102 -20.20 2.52 4.07
N PHE A 103 -19.00 2.54 3.50
CA PHE A 103 -17.96 3.53 3.79
C PHE A 103 -17.91 4.61 2.71
N THR A 104 -18.91 4.68 1.82
CA THR A 104 -18.99 5.74 0.84
C THR A 104 -19.36 7.03 1.54
N ALA A 105 -18.71 8.12 1.14
CA ALA A 105 -18.98 9.46 1.63
C ALA A 105 -19.06 10.42 0.44
N THR A 106 -20.02 11.33 0.46
CA THR A 106 -20.22 12.35 -0.58
C THR A 106 -19.58 13.66 -0.23
N SER A 107 -19.31 13.87 1.07
CA SER A 107 -18.70 15.10 1.60
C SER A 107 -17.64 14.80 2.67
N ILE A 108 -16.81 15.79 2.96
CA ILE A 108 -15.80 15.73 4.01
C ILE A 108 -16.50 15.71 5.37
N ASN A 109 -15.99 14.89 6.30
CA ASN A 109 -16.53 14.72 7.66
C ASN A 109 -17.93 14.07 7.75
N GLU A 110 -18.42 13.46 6.69
CA GLU A 110 -19.71 12.75 6.68
C GLU A 110 -19.67 11.48 7.53
N ASN A 111 -18.59 10.69 7.41
CA ASN A 111 -18.41 9.44 8.13
C ASN A 111 -17.13 9.48 8.98
N TRP A 112 -17.29 9.34 10.30
CA TRP A 112 -16.19 9.22 11.24
C TRP A 112 -16.12 7.81 11.80
N VAL A 113 -14.97 7.14 11.63
CA VAL A 113 -14.70 5.82 12.19
C VAL A 113 -13.77 5.97 13.38
N VAL A 114 -14.26 5.62 14.58
CA VAL A 114 -13.53 5.80 15.85
C VAL A 114 -13.42 4.50 16.63
N ASP A 115 -12.37 4.37 17.41
CA ASP A 115 -12.24 3.34 18.43
C ASP A 115 -12.78 3.85 19.79
N ILE A 116 -13.05 2.98 20.74
CA ILE A 116 -13.91 3.14 21.94
C ILE A 116 -13.65 4.40 22.81
N THR A 117 -12.58 5.14 22.62
CA THR A 117 -12.06 6.13 23.58
C THR A 117 -12.76 7.52 23.57
N TYR A 118 -13.62 7.86 22.59
CA TYR A 118 -14.06 9.24 22.36
C TYR A 118 -15.58 9.52 22.50
N MET A 119 -16.31 8.72 23.24
CA MET A 119 -17.78 8.86 23.36
C MET A 119 -18.28 10.23 23.89
N LYS A 120 -17.50 10.96 24.70
CA LYS A 120 -17.88 12.28 25.21
C LYS A 120 -17.81 13.35 24.13
N LEU A 121 -16.72 13.40 23.35
CA LEU A 121 -16.54 14.36 22.26
C LEU A 121 -17.62 14.22 21.18
N CYS A 122 -17.98 12.99 20.82
CA CYS A 122 -19.01 12.75 19.83
C CYS A 122 -20.36 13.35 20.20
N LYS A 123 -20.72 13.36 21.49
CA LYS A 123 -21.95 14.01 21.97
C LYS A 123 -21.90 15.53 21.90
N GLU A 124 -20.77 16.14 22.23
CA GLU A 124 -20.57 17.60 22.14
C GLU A 124 -20.68 18.13 20.72
N PHE A 125 -20.23 17.37 19.72
CA PHE A 125 -20.23 17.76 18.31
C PHE A 125 -21.37 17.17 17.50
N ASN A 126 -22.38 16.56 18.14
CA ASN A 126 -23.52 15.90 17.48
C ASN A 126 -23.11 14.86 16.41
N ILE A 127 -22.01 14.14 16.64
CA ILE A 127 -21.51 13.13 15.71
C ILE A 127 -22.31 11.84 15.93
N ILE A 128 -22.92 11.34 14.85
CA ILE A 128 -23.64 10.07 14.86
C ILE A 128 -22.63 8.93 14.99
N GLN A 129 -22.74 8.17 16.07
CA GLN A 129 -21.82 7.06 16.36
C GLN A 129 -22.33 5.78 15.70
N SER A 130 -21.45 5.08 14.99
CA SER A 130 -21.71 3.73 14.50
C SER A 130 -20.84 2.73 15.23
N PHE A 131 -21.46 1.66 15.73
CA PHE A 131 -20.78 0.64 16.51
C PHE A 131 -20.62 -0.66 15.73
N SER A 132 -19.41 -1.19 15.73
CA SER A 132 -19.15 -2.50 15.12
C SER A 132 -19.83 -3.60 15.94
N LYS A 133 -20.45 -4.53 15.26
CA LYS A 133 -21.01 -5.72 15.89
C LYS A 133 -19.90 -6.53 16.55
N LYS A 134 -20.09 -7.01 17.78
CA LYS A 134 -19.08 -7.80 18.48
C LYS A 134 -18.64 -9.00 17.65
N GLY A 135 -17.34 -9.13 17.41
CA GLY A 135 -16.76 -10.18 16.57
C GLY A 135 -16.86 -9.95 15.06
N CYS A 136 -17.26 -8.77 14.61
CA CYS A 136 -17.30 -8.37 13.20
C CYS A 136 -16.26 -7.28 12.92
N PRO A 137 -14.98 -7.60 12.68
CA PRO A 137 -13.94 -6.62 12.38
C PRO A 137 -14.19 -5.87 11.07
N TYR A 138 -14.97 -6.45 10.16
CA TYR A 138 -15.30 -5.81 8.87
C TYR A 138 -16.12 -4.52 9.00
N ASP A 139 -16.83 -4.35 10.10
CA ASP A 139 -17.63 -3.15 10.34
C ASP A 139 -16.76 -1.93 10.66
N ASN A 140 -15.48 -2.15 10.97
CA ASN A 140 -14.49 -1.10 11.25
C ASN A 140 -13.23 -1.24 10.35
N ALA A 141 -13.42 -1.75 9.13
CA ALA A 141 -12.34 -2.14 8.24
C ALA A 141 -11.36 -1.00 7.92
N CYS A 142 -11.82 0.25 7.83
CA CYS A 142 -10.98 1.40 7.51
C CYS A 142 -9.94 1.66 8.60
N ILE A 143 -10.35 1.74 9.87
CA ILE A 143 -9.44 1.99 10.98
C ILE A 143 -8.53 0.78 11.24
N GLU A 144 -9.04 -0.44 11.08
CA GLU A 144 -8.22 -1.65 11.17
C GLU A 144 -7.14 -1.72 10.08
N SER A 145 -7.48 -1.31 8.86
CA SER A 145 -6.53 -1.18 7.75
C SER A 145 -5.43 -0.16 8.07
N PHE A 146 -5.81 1.00 8.63
CA PHE A 146 -4.87 2.02 9.08
C PHE A 146 -3.95 1.50 10.17
N HIS A 147 -4.51 0.92 11.25
CA HIS A 147 -3.72 0.35 12.34
C HIS A 147 -2.80 -0.78 11.86
N SER A 148 -3.26 -1.60 10.93
CA SER A 148 -2.44 -2.63 10.32
C SER A 148 -1.27 -2.02 9.54
N SER A 149 -1.51 -0.94 8.80
CA SER A 149 -0.48 -0.26 8.03
C SER A 149 0.59 0.36 8.94
N ILE A 150 0.20 1.16 9.94
CA ILE A 150 1.16 1.81 10.85
C ILE A 150 1.98 0.81 11.65
N LYS A 151 1.33 -0.26 12.15
CA LYS A 151 2.05 -1.32 12.87
C LYS A 151 3.12 -1.98 12.01
N LYS A 152 2.81 -2.28 10.76
CA LYS A 152 3.69 -3.01 9.84
C LYS A 152 4.76 -2.14 9.21
N GLU A 153 4.40 -0.92 8.87
CA GLU A 153 5.25 -0.03 8.09
C GLU A 153 6.16 0.82 8.98
N GLU A 154 5.77 1.05 10.24
CA GLU A 154 6.53 1.86 11.20
C GLU A 154 6.85 1.10 12.49
N ILE A 155 5.84 0.69 13.28
CA ILE A 155 6.04 0.26 14.67
C ILE A 155 6.88 -1.02 14.76
N TYR A 156 6.58 -2.05 13.96
CA TYR A 156 7.31 -3.33 14.02
C TYR A 156 8.70 -3.30 13.38
N ARG A 157 9.06 -2.20 12.74
CA ARG A 157 10.35 -2.03 12.06
C ARG A 157 11.36 -1.25 12.88
N ASN A 158 10.90 -0.57 13.91
CA ASN A 158 11.72 0.30 14.73
C ASN A 158 11.61 -0.09 16.21
N THR A 159 12.65 0.21 16.96
CA THR A 159 12.67 0.07 18.41
C THR A 159 12.76 1.47 19.01
N TYR A 160 11.86 1.83 19.89
CA TYR A 160 11.79 3.14 20.54
C TYR A 160 12.26 3.01 21.97
N ARG A 161 13.08 3.96 22.40
CA ARG A 161 13.63 3.98 23.78
C ARG A 161 12.73 4.71 24.75
N THR A 162 12.00 5.71 24.27
CA THR A 162 11.08 6.52 25.07
C THR A 162 9.73 6.66 24.40
N PHE A 163 8.72 7.06 25.17
CA PHE A 163 7.38 7.35 24.66
C PHE A 163 7.40 8.53 23.68
N GLU A 164 8.20 9.56 23.97
CA GLU A 164 8.33 10.77 23.14
C GLU A 164 8.93 10.41 21.78
N GLU A 165 9.94 9.53 21.74
CA GLU A 165 10.51 9.03 20.48
C GLU A 165 9.48 8.27 19.66
N ALA A 166 8.71 7.39 20.29
CA ALA A 166 7.64 6.65 19.63
C ALA A 166 6.53 7.59 19.10
N ASN A 167 6.11 8.56 19.91
CA ASN A 167 5.08 9.53 19.53
C ASN A 167 5.53 10.37 18.34
N MET A 168 6.77 10.87 18.34
CA MET A 168 7.34 11.63 17.24
C MET A 168 7.45 10.79 15.96
N ALA A 169 7.82 9.52 16.05
CA ALA A 169 7.92 8.61 14.92
C ALA A 169 6.55 8.33 14.31
N VAL A 170 5.55 8.06 15.15
CA VAL A 170 4.15 7.87 14.75
C VAL A 170 3.60 9.13 14.06
N PHE A 171 3.83 10.31 14.65
CA PHE A 171 3.42 11.59 14.05
C PHE A 171 4.06 11.79 12.67
N LYS A 172 5.37 11.61 12.54
CA LYS A 172 6.09 11.70 11.27
C LYS A 172 5.59 10.69 10.24
N TYR A 173 5.23 9.48 10.68
CA TYR A 173 4.67 8.47 9.81
C TYR A 173 3.29 8.92 9.28
N ILE A 174 2.40 9.39 10.14
CA ILE A 174 1.04 9.78 9.75
C ILE A 174 1.10 11.00 8.83
N GLU A 175 1.68 12.11 9.30
CA GLU A 175 1.65 13.38 8.58
C GLU A 175 2.63 13.43 7.39
N GLY A 176 3.82 12.88 7.56
CA GLY A 176 4.86 12.96 6.53
C GLY A 176 4.79 11.88 5.46
N TRP A 177 4.30 10.71 5.82
CA TRP A 177 4.29 9.56 4.93
C TRP A 177 2.89 9.09 4.55
N TYR A 178 2.05 8.73 5.52
CA TYR A 178 0.75 8.12 5.28
C TYR A 178 -0.19 9.05 4.51
N ASN A 179 -0.35 10.27 4.97
CA ASN A 179 -1.25 11.23 4.37
C ASN A 179 -0.72 11.79 3.04
N ARG A 180 0.57 12.08 2.94
CA ARG A 180 1.15 12.84 1.81
C ARG A 180 1.78 12.00 0.72
N LYS A 181 2.26 10.79 1.02
CA LYS A 181 3.06 10.00 0.08
C LYS A 181 2.53 8.60 -0.16
N ARG A 182 1.82 8.02 0.80
CA ARG A 182 1.37 6.65 0.69
C ARG A 182 0.20 6.51 -0.27
N LEU A 183 0.39 5.73 -1.34
CA LEU A 183 -0.65 5.44 -2.32
C LEU A 183 -1.65 4.40 -1.80
N HIS A 184 -2.93 4.66 -1.99
CA HIS A 184 -4.02 3.78 -1.57
C HIS A 184 -4.84 3.31 -2.75
N SER A 185 -4.89 1.99 -2.98
CA SER A 185 -5.63 1.40 -4.09
C SER A 185 -7.15 1.62 -3.99
N SER A 186 -7.69 1.77 -2.78
CA SER A 186 -9.13 2.03 -2.54
C SER A 186 -9.58 3.42 -2.99
N ILE A 187 -8.65 4.37 -3.13
CA ILE A 187 -8.89 5.73 -3.61
C ILE A 187 -8.10 6.00 -4.90
N ASN A 188 -8.13 5.06 -5.83
CA ASN A 188 -7.50 5.18 -7.15
C ASN A 188 -6.00 5.53 -7.11
N TYR A 189 -5.26 4.95 -6.16
CA TYR A 189 -3.83 5.23 -5.94
C TYR A 189 -3.49 6.69 -5.62
N MET A 190 -4.46 7.47 -5.17
CA MET A 190 -4.20 8.78 -4.58
C MET A 190 -3.67 8.65 -3.16
N THR A 191 -3.07 9.72 -2.66
CA THR A 191 -2.80 9.87 -1.22
C THR A 191 -4.06 10.41 -0.50
N PRO A 192 -4.20 10.23 0.82
CA PRO A 192 -5.30 10.84 1.57
C PRO A 192 -5.42 12.35 1.36
N ASP A 193 -4.31 13.10 1.41
CA ASP A 193 -4.28 14.56 1.17
C ASP A 193 -4.80 14.93 -0.23
N GLN A 194 -4.41 14.17 -1.27
CA GLN A 194 -4.90 14.40 -2.64
C GLN A 194 -6.41 14.17 -2.75
N CYS A 195 -6.90 13.09 -2.10
CA CYS A 195 -8.32 12.78 -2.08
C CYS A 195 -9.13 13.89 -1.38
N GLU A 196 -8.63 14.39 -0.24
CA GLU A 196 -9.27 15.46 0.50
C GLU A 196 -9.28 16.78 -0.30
N LEU A 197 -8.16 17.14 -0.95
CA LEU A 197 -8.09 18.34 -1.79
C LEU A 197 -9.11 18.29 -2.94
N LEU A 198 -9.26 17.14 -3.60
CA LEU A 198 -10.25 16.96 -4.66
C LEU A 198 -11.69 17.11 -4.12
N ALA A 199 -11.98 16.50 -2.97
CA ALA A 199 -13.30 16.61 -2.36
C ALA A 199 -13.64 18.07 -1.95
N ARG A 200 -12.65 18.83 -1.44
CA ARG A 200 -12.81 20.25 -1.11
C ARG A 200 -13.02 21.14 -2.35
N SER A 201 -12.39 20.79 -3.47
CA SER A 201 -12.55 21.57 -4.72
C SER A 201 -13.87 21.28 -5.45
N ALA A 202 -14.54 20.17 -5.12
CA ALA A 202 -15.81 19.76 -5.70
C ALA A 202 -17.04 20.21 -4.87
N ALA A 203 -16.82 20.70 -3.63
CA ALA A 203 -17.84 21.22 -2.72
C ALA A 203 -17.97 22.73 -2.81
#